data_fff53410f71365c19dc81decdd6c2811
#
_entry.id   fff53410f71365c19dc81decdd6c2811
#
_cell.length_a   1.000
_cell.length_b   1.000
_cell.length_c   1.000
_cell.angle_alpha   90.00
_cell.angle_beta   90.00
_cell.angle_gamma   90.00
#
_symmetry.space_group_name_H-M   'P 1'
#
loop_
_entity.id
_entity.type
_entity.pdbx_description
1 polymer ?
#
loop_
_entity_poly.entity_id
_entity_poly.type
_entity_poly.pdbx_seq_one_letter_code
_entity_poly.pdbx_strand_id
1 'polypeptide(L)'
;MTRSGMTLKTIGILLLLIACALPAAAASVVQLTNDSAFDSYPFWAPDGARIAFVSSDGVHAGIRVMERDGRSPVPVTDNVSWNLFTEFDPWSPDGKKLLFLSDDERGLDLWTMNPDGTGKMRLTEGGRILPIPGLSGYGADWSADGKQIVYTSCLFDNPAIWKALKGSPAVNLSDIRKDADIWVMDADGGNKKQLTTGGDALLPLWQPHGDRIAYLSDTSGKSEIWTVQSDGTGKTQVTSGEGDVSGYSWSPDGNRIACVVAAPPRTLPEFSLWVIESDGSGLEQLTTGNRDRTPVWSPDGARIAFRSESRDQKLWVMESDGSGLAPLDPDNPAYMMQQWSPDGRTIVVSDGNDLYAIRLEDPAAPASPGFAVGAAAGALLLTVCLFRLRKKE
;
A
#
# COMPACT_ATOMS: atom_id res chain seq x y z
N MET A 1 -78.70 23.16 4.22
CA MET A 1 -77.54 24.04 4.41
C MET A 1 -76.38 23.16 4.98
N THR A 2 -75.60 22.59 4.14
CA THR A 2 -74.44 21.79 4.56
C THR A 2 -73.22 22.20 3.74
N ARG A 3 -72.24 22.80 4.40
CA ARG A 3 -70.98 23.23 3.80
C ARG A 3 -70.05 22.01 3.67
N SER A 4 -69.69 21.69 2.45
CA SER A 4 -68.65 20.72 2.12
C SER A 4 -67.26 21.29 2.43
N GLY A 5 -66.51 20.59 3.29
CA GLY A 5 -65.12 20.88 3.54
C GLY A 5 -64.22 20.17 2.53
N MET A 6 -63.43 20.96 1.82
CA MET A 6 -62.45 20.48 0.84
C MET A 6 -61.12 20.23 1.56
N THR A 7 -60.74 18.97 1.68
CA THR A 7 -59.42 18.57 2.22
C THR A 7 -58.36 18.70 1.15
N LEU A 8 -57.36 19.54 1.45
CA LEU A 8 -56.15 19.70 0.66
C LEU A 8 -55.26 18.45 0.79
N LYS A 9 -55.14 17.66 -0.27
CA LYS A 9 -54.15 16.57 -0.34
C LYS A 9 -52.77 17.15 -0.60
N THR A 10 -51.89 17.00 0.36
CA THR A 10 -50.45 17.32 0.26
C THR A 10 -49.83 16.36 -0.75
N ILE A 11 -49.39 16.84 -1.88
CA ILE A 11 -48.60 16.08 -2.85
C ILE A 11 -47.15 16.14 -2.37
N GLY A 12 -46.67 15.06 -1.78
CA GLY A 12 -45.25 14.87 -1.49
C GLY A 12 -44.47 14.67 -2.79
N ILE A 13 -43.64 15.65 -3.15
CA ILE A 13 -42.67 15.48 -4.22
C ILE A 13 -41.50 14.65 -3.67
N LEU A 14 -41.47 13.38 -4.06
CA LEU A 14 -40.31 12.50 -3.82
C LEU A 14 -39.20 12.92 -4.79
N LEU A 15 -38.25 13.71 -4.31
CA LEU A 15 -37.00 13.97 -5.04
C LEU A 15 -36.17 12.67 -5.03
N LEU A 16 -36.24 11.92 -6.11
CA LEU A 16 -35.33 10.82 -6.39
C LEU A 16 -33.98 11.46 -6.74
N LEU A 17 -33.06 11.52 -5.79
CA LEU A 17 -31.65 11.77 -6.06
C LEU A 17 -31.11 10.56 -6.84
N ILE A 18 -31.14 10.66 -8.17
CA ILE A 18 -30.34 9.76 -9.01
C ILE A 18 -28.90 10.20 -8.80
N ALA A 19 -28.21 9.45 -7.93
CA ALA A 19 -26.76 9.49 -7.91
C ALA A 19 -26.30 9.00 -9.30
N CYS A 20 -26.02 9.92 -10.21
CA CYS A 20 -25.23 9.61 -11.40
C CYS A 20 -23.87 9.15 -10.89
N ALA A 21 -23.61 7.85 -10.89
CA ALA A 21 -22.26 7.33 -10.88
C ALA A 21 -21.58 7.98 -12.07
N LEU A 22 -20.71 8.95 -11.81
CA LEU A 22 -19.81 9.48 -12.84
C LEU A 22 -19.00 8.27 -13.34
N PRO A 23 -18.83 8.10 -14.66
CA PRO A 23 -17.94 7.08 -15.16
C PRO A 23 -16.57 7.31 -14.51
N ALA A 24 -15.97 6.24 -13.99
CA ALA A 24 -14.58 6.29 -13.54
C ALA A 24 -13.79 6.94 -14.68
N ALA A 25 -13.20 8.09 -14.40
CA ALA A 25 -12.39 8.80 -15.39
C ALA A 25 -11.29 7.83 -15.82
N ALA A 26 -11.09 7.65 -17.11
CA ALA A 26 -10.15 6.67 -17.64
C ALA A 26 -8.75 7.06 -17.19
N ALA A 27 -8.17 6.26 -16.30
CA ALA A 27 -6.80 6.45 -15.85
C ALA A 27 -5.85 6.31 -17.05
N SER A 28 -4.93 7.24 -17.22
CA SER A 28 -3.91 7.09 -18.27
C SER A 28 -2.76 6.26 -17.74
N VAL A 29 -2.44 5.16 -18.44
CA VAL A 29 -1.33 4.26 -18.10
C VAL A 29 -0.13 4.57 -18.97
N VAL A 30 1.03 4.74 -18.34
CA VAL A 30 2.31 5.00 -19.02
C VAL A 30 3.32 3.93 -18.59
N GLN A 31 3.88 3.20 -19.53
CA GLN A 31 4.98 2.27 -19.27
C GLN A 31 6.25 3.06 -18.96
N LEU A 32 6.92 2.74 -17.84
CA LEU A 32 8.13 3.41 -17.37
C LEU A 32 9.41 2.64 -17.74
N THR A 33 9.36 1.30 -17.74
CA THR A 33 10.48 0.44 -18.16
C THR A 33 10.04 -0.47 -19.30
N ASN A 34 11.00 -0.89 -20.14
CA ASN A 34 10.76 -1.75 -21.30
C ASN A 34 12.11 -2.36 -21.75
N ASP A 35 12.78 -3.03 -20.84
CA ASP A 35 14.00 -3.80 -21.16
C ASP A 35 13.76 -5.29 -20.91
N SER A 36 14.79 -6.11 -20.94
CA SER A 36 14.67 -7.57 -20.72
C SER A 36 14.77 -7.96 -19.24
N ALA A 37 14.89 -7.00 -18.34
CA ALA A 37 14.93 -7.25 -16.90
C ALA A 37 13.53 -7.42 -16.32
N PHE A 38 13.47 -8.06 -15.15
CA PHE A 38 12.27 -8.13 -14.33
C PHE A 38 12.30 -6.98 -13.33
N ASP A 39 11.50 -5.95 -13.57
CA ASP A 39 11.45 -4.75 -12.73
C ASP A 39 10.28 -4.83 -11.76
N SER A 40 10.56 -4.60 -10.47
CA SER A 40 9.59 -4.76 -9.38
C SER A 40 9.89 -3.84 -8.21
N TYR A 41 9.01 -3.82 -7.21
CA TYR A 41 9.15 -3.01 -5.99
C TYR A 41 9.46 -1.53 -6.27
N PRO A 42 8.61 -0.83 -7.04
CA PRO A 42 8.81 0.59 -7.30
C PRO A 42 8.42 1.44 -6.09
N PHE A 43 9.29 2.36 -5.69
CA PHE A 43 9.06 3.29 -4.58
C PHE A 43 9.39 4.72 -4.99
N TRP A 44 8.44 5.62 -4.78
CA TRP A 44 8.63 7.04 -5.00
C TRP A 44 9.58 7.64 -3.97
N ALA A 45 10.49 8.48 -4.40
CA ALA A 45 11.19 9.37 -3.50
C ALA A 45 10.20 10.37 -2.87
N PRO A 46 10.42 10.82 -1.61
CA PRO A 46 9.52 11.75 -0.93
C PRO A 46 9.29 13.08 -1.68
N ASP A 47 10.24 13.47 -2.53
CA ASP A 47 10.13 14.67 -3.38
C ASP A 47 9.26 14.45 -4.62
N GLY A 48 8.84 13.20 -4.92
CA GLY A 48 8.07 12.83 -6.09
C GLY A 48 8.81 12.97 -7.42
N ALA A 49 10.14 13.19 -7.39
CA ALA A 49 10.95 13.40 -8.60
C ALA A 49 11.58 12.11 -9.13
N ARG A 50 11.80 11.12 -8.26
CA ARG A 50 12.50 9.88 -8.59
C ARG A 50 11.73 8.66 -8.11
N ILE A 51 12.05 7.51 -8.73
CA ILE A 51 11.54 6.20 -8.36
C ILE A 51 12.73 5.27 -8.17
N ALA A 52 12.81 4.60 -7.02
CA ALA A 52 13.72 3.49 -6.80
C ALA A 52 12.99 2.17 -7.05
N PHE A 53 13.69 1.18 -7.62
CA PHE A 53 13.08 -0.11 -7.94
C PHE A 53 14.13 -1.22 -7.97
N VAL A 54 13.67 -2.46 -7.87
CA VAL A 54 14.50 -3.66 -8.02
C VAL A 54 14.44 -4.12 -9.46
N SER A 55 15.59 -4.37 -10.07
CA SER A 55 15.73 -4.89 -11.42
C SER A 55 16.54 -6.19 -11.41
N SER A 56 16.00 -7.27 -12.01
CA SER A 56 16.59 -8.60 -11.96
C SER A 56 16.75 -9.20 -13.36
N ASP A 57 17.85 -9.90 -13.59
CA ASP A 57 18.08 -10.73 -14.78
C ASP A 57 17.61 -12.19 -14.60
N GLY A 58 16.94 -12.48 -13.47
CA GLY A 58 16.49 -13.83 -13.10
C GLY A 58 17.54 -14.63 -12.29
N VAL A 59 18.78 -14.15 -12.20
CA VAL A 59 19.86 -14.76 -11.41
C VAL A 59 20.30 -13.85 -10.27
N HIS A 60 20.40 -12.56 -10.55
CA HIS A 60 20.79 -11.55 -9.59
C HIS A 60 19.74 -10.43 -9.56
N ALA A 61 19.67 -9.70 -8.48
CA ALA A 61 18.81 -8.55 -8.34
C ALA A 61 19.60 -7.35 -7.85
N GLY A 62 19.41 -6.20 -8.52
CA GLY A 62 20.03 -4.94 -8.20
C GLY A 62 19.02 -3.82 -8.05
N ILE A 63 19.41 -2.77 -7.32
CA ILE A 63 18.58 -1.59 -7.15
C ILE A 63 18.94 -0.56 -8.22
N ARG A 64 17.91 0.03 -8.82
CA ARG A 64 18.03 1.14 -9.77
C ARG A 64 17.23 2.34 -9.28
N VAL A 65 17.62 3.52 -9.71
CA VAL A 65 16.89 4.77 -9.51
C VAL A 65 16.68 5.43 -10.86
N MET A 66 15.47 5.92 -11.12
CA MET A 66 15.10 6.62 -12.35
C MET A 66 14.35 7.90 -12.04
N GLU A 67 14.20 8.78 -13.03
CA GLU A 67 13.31 9.94 -12.98
C GLU A 67 11.84 9.50 -12.97
N ARG A 68 10.97 10.37 -12.48
CA ARG A 68 9.51 10.10 -12.35
C ARG A 68 8.81 9.67 -13.65
N ASP A 69 9.37 9.98 -14.78
CA ASP A 69 8.83 9.68 -16.12
C ASP A 69 9.50 8.47 -16.79
N GLY A 70 10.26 7.68 -16.02
CA GLY A 70 10.94 6.49 -16.51
C GLY A 70 12.30 6.75 -17.18
N ARG A 71 12.72 8.01 -17.32
CA ARG A 71 14.01 8.33 -17.94
C ARG A 71 15.18 8.05 -17.01
N SER A 72 16.35 7.84 -17.65
CA SER A 72 17.65 7.72 -16.98
C SER A 72 17.72 6.70 -15.85
N PRO A 73 17.31 5.45 -16.06
CA PRO A 73 17.46 4.44 -15.02
C PRO A 73 18.96 4.16 -14.77
N VAL A 74 19.41 4.42 -13.54
CA VAL A 74 20.82 4.25 -13.13
C VAL A 74 20.91 3.12 -12.12
N PRO A 75 21.77 2.09 -12.32
CA PRO A 75 22.05 1.10 -11.30
C PRO A 75 22.82 1.75 -10.14
N VAL A 76 22.34 1.52 -8.90
CA VAL A 76 22.96 2.05 -7.67
C VAL A 76 23.56 0.93 -6.81
N THR A 77 23.29 -0.32 -7.14
CA THR A 77 24.00 -1.50 -6.62
C THR A 77 24.60 -2.30 -7.79
N ASP A 78 25.58 -3.14 -7.46
CA ASP A 78 26.10 -4.16 -8.39
C ASP A 78 25.08 -5.32 -8.51
N ASN A 79 25.12 -6.04 -9.64
CA ASN A 79 24.27 -7.19 -9.91
C ASN A 79 24.95 -8.52 -9.54
N VAL A 80 25.85 -8.54 -8.54
CA VAL A 80 26.55 -9.76 -8.10
C VAL A 80 25.99 -10.34 -6.81
N SER A 81 25.20 -9.57 -6.11
CA SER A 81 24.54 -9.93 -4.84
C SER A 81 23.02 -9.76 -4.99
N TRP A 82 22.26 -10.42 -4.12
CA TRP A 82 20.84 -10.14 -3.99
C TRP A 82 20.66 -8.84 -3.22
N ASN A 83 20.29 -7.78 -3.94
CA ASN A 83 19.97 -6.49 -3.35
C ASN A 83 18.46 -6.26 -3.51
N LEU A 84 17.75 -6.22 -2.39
CA LEU A 84 16.30 -6.15 -2.36
C LEU A 84 15.86 -4.97 -1.50
N PHE A 85 14.71 -4.39 -1.81
CA PHE A 85 14.03 -3.55 -0.85
C PHE A 85 13.29 -4.41 0.18
N THR A 86 13.07 -3.83 1.34
CA THR A 86 12.02 -4.27 2.24
C THR A 86 10.67 -3.99 1.54
N GLU A 87 9.60 -4.63 1.91
CA GLU A 87 8.27 -4.36 1.31
C GLU A 87 7.72 -2.97 1.66
N PHE A 88 8.42 -2.22 2.50
CA PHE A 88 8.08 -0.88 2.91
C PHE A 88 8.99 0.15 2.22
N ASP A 89 8.62 1.41 2.34
CA ASP A 89 9.32 2.50 1.68
C ASP A 89 10.81 2.51 2.06
N PRO A 90 11.72 2.29 1.11
CA PRO A 90 13.15 2.28 1.38
C PRO A 90 13.74 3.67 1.58
N TRP A 91 13.03 4.71 1.17
CA TRP A 91 13.53 6.07 1.23
C TRP A 91 13.53 6.61 2.66
N SER A 92 14.64 7.25 3.05
CA SER A 92 14.59 8.10 4.25
C SER A 92 13.62 9.26 4.01
N PRO A 93 12.95 9.79 5.05
CA PRO A 93 11.96 10.87 4.89
C PRO A 93 12.49 12.13 4.21
N ASP A 94 13.80 12.38 4.28
CA ASP A 94 14.48 13.49 3.60
C ASP A 94 14.95 13.16 2.17
N GLY A 95 14.71 11.93 1.69
CA GLY A 95 15.08 11.45 0.35
C GLY A 95 16.58 11.30 0.11
N LYS A 96 17.44 11.34 1.17
CA LYS A 96 18.90 11.28 1.02
C LYS A 96 19.49 9.90 1.19
N LYS A 97 18.73 8.94 1.71
CA LYS A 97 19.17 7.56 1.91
C LYS A 97 18.14 6.57 1.35
N LEU A 98 18.66 5.41 0.95
CA LEU A 98 17.90 4.21 0.65
C LEU A 98 18.28 3.12 1.65
N LEU A 99 17.27 2.47 2.24
CA LEU A 99 17.41 1.29 3.08
C LEU A 99 17.19 0.05 2.22
N PHE A 100 18.08 -0.93 2.30
CA PHE A 100 17.97 -2.14 1.49
C PHE A 100 18.57 -3.36 2.18
N LEU A 101 18.19 -4.53 1.72
CA LEU A 101 18.77 -5.81 2.10
C LEU A 101 19.84 -6.20 1.08
N SER A 102 20.97 -6.63 1.56
CA SER A 102 22.02 -7.22 0.73
C SER A 102 22.57 -8.47 1.38
N ASP A 103 22.84 -9.51 0.55
CA ASP A 103 23.32 -10.78 1.05
C ASP A 103 24.85 -10.84 1.09
N ASP A 104 25.35 -11.57 2.07
CA ASP A 104 26.71 -12.14 2.08
C ASP A 104 26.63 -13.65 2.31
N GLU A 105 27.78 -14.29 2.52
CA GLU A 105 27.86 -15.75 2.76
C GLU A 105 27.10 -16.21 4.02
N ARG A 106 26.80 -15.27 4.94
CA ARG A 106 26.15 -15.55 6.23
C ARG A 106 24.67 -15.28 6.24
N GLY A 107 24.14 -14.52 5.26
CA GLY A 107 22.72 -14.19 5.13
C GLY A 107 22.46 -12.77 4.67
N LEU A 108 21.23 -12.29 4.86
CA LEU A 108 20.82 -10.92 4.53
C LEU A 108 21.01 -9.98 5.71
N ASP A 109 21.58 -8.83 5.44
CA ASP A 109 21.71 -7.72 6.37
C ASP A 109 21.10 -6.44 5.84
N LEU A 110 20.74 -5.54 6.75
CA LEU A 110 20.30 -4.20 6.41
C LEU A 110 21.49 -3.30 6.09
N TRP A 111 21.32 -2.52 5.03
CA TRP A 111 22.28 -1.56 4.53
C TRP A 111 21.59 -0.25 4.22
N THR A 112 22.34 0.85 4.28
CA THR A 112 21.95 2.13 3.70
C THR A 112 22.93 2.58 2.63
N MET A 113 22.46 3.42 1.71
CA MET A 113 23.28 4.10 0.71
C MET A 113 22.64 5.43 0.32
N ASN A 114 23.42 6.29 -0.36
CA ASN A 114 22.86 7.45 -1.05
C ASN A 114 22.12 6.99 -2.33
N PRO A 115 21.15 7.76 -2.85
CA PRO A 115 20.42 7.40 -4.06
C PRO A 115 21.26 7.35 -5.34
N ASP A 116 22.51 7.83 -5.31
CA ASP A 116 23.50 7.70 -6.37
C ASP A 116 24.38 6.45 -6.24
N GLY A 117 24.11 5.59 -5.25
CA GLY A 117 24.86 4.37 -4.96
C GLY A 117 26.12 4.56 -4.13
N THR A 118 26.47 5.79 -3.76
CA THR A 118 27.63 6.07 -2.89
C THR A 118 27.27 5.91 -1.41
N GLY A 119 28.26 5.93 -0.55
CA GLY A 119 28.05 5.94 0.92
C GLY A 119 27.35 4.70 1.45
N LYS A 120 27.58 3.53 0.83
CA LYS A 120 27.05 2.24 1.33
C LYS A 120 27.57 1.97 2.73
N MET A 121 26.66 1.65 3.64
CA MET A 121 26.96 1.35 5.04
C MET A 121 26.10 0.18 5.51
N ARG A 122 26.76 -0.84 6.08
CA ARG A 122 26.11 -1.98 6.70
C ARG A 122 25.60 -1.60 8.08
N LEU A 123 24.34 -1.87 8.36
CA LEU A 123 23.69 -1.54 9.64
C LEU A 123 23.58 -2.74 10.58
N THR A 124 23.42 -3.95 10.04
CA THR A 124 23.35 -5.19 10.83
C THR A 124 24.47 -6.15 10.42
N GLU A 125 24.74 -7.13 11.26
CA GLU A 125 25.77 -8.15 11.02
C GLU A 125 25.23 -9.55 11.35
N GLY A 126 25.69 -10.54 10.56
CA GLY A 126 25.46 -11.95 10.83
C GLY A 126 24.24 -12.57 10.17
N GLY A 127 23.67 -11.92 9.14
CA GLY A 127 22.59 -12.50 8.36
C GLY A 127 21.30 -12.71 9.17
N ARG A 128 21.00 -11.80 10.07
CA ARG A 128 19.87 -11.89 11.02
C ARG A 128 18.54 -11.46 10.44
N ILE A 129 18.53 -10.96 9.22
CA ILE A 129 17.32 -10.57 8.51
C ILE A 129 16.96 -11.72 7.56
N LEU A 130 15.87 -12.40 7.79
CA LEU A 130 15.44 -13.48 6.91
C LEU A 130 14.38 -13.01 5.94
N PRO A 131 14.57 -13.28 4.64
CA PRO A 131 13.49 -13.22 3.67
C PRO A 131 12.54 -14.38 3.94
N ILE A 132 11.30 -14.11 4.30
CA ILE A 132 10.27 -15.13 4.47
C ILE A 132 9.45 -15.19 3.18
N PRO A 133 9.70 -16.14 2.26
CA PRO A 133 8.95 -16.24 1.02
C PRO A 133 7.45 -16.42 1.30
N GLY A 134 6.62 -15.57 0.68
CA GLY A 134 5.16 -15.66 0.79
C GLY A 134 4.54 -15.03 2.03
N LEU A 135 5.33 -14.39 2.89
CA LEU A 135 4.83 -13.41 3.85
C LEU A 135 5.27 -12.04 3.34
N SER A 136 4.32 -11.18 3.08
CA SER A 136 4.55 -9.77 2.88
C SER A 136 5.26 -9.24 4.13
N GLY A 137 6.52 -8.79 3.99
CA GLY A 137 7.12 -8.00 5.03
C GLY A 137 8.46 -8.40 5.59
N TYR A 138 9.52 -8.06 4.88
CA TYR A 138 10.81 -7.84 5.54
C TYR A 138 10.71 -6.52 6.28
N GLY A 139 10.46 -6.60 7.60
CA GLY A 139 10.17 -5.42 8.36
C GLY A 139 11.40 -4.59 8.66
N ALA A 140 11.61 -3.54 7.91
CA ALA A 140 12.42 -2.42 8.36
C ALA A 140 11.82 -1.13 7.82
N ASP A 141 11.73 -0.12 8.68
CA ASP A 141 11.08 1.14 8.37
C ASP A 141 11.80 2.31 9.07
N TRP A 142 11.81 3.47 8.41
CA TRP A 142 12.38 4.70 8.94
C TRP A 142 11.41 5.37 9.93
N SER A 143 11.95 5.93 11.01
CA SER A 143 11.18 6.89 11.81
C SER A 143 10.87 8.15 10.98
N ALA A 144 9.76 8.83 11.28
CA ALA A 144 9.32 10.01 10.53
C ALA A 144 10.36 11.15 10.51
N ASP A 145 11.24 11.25 11.51
CA ASP A 145 12.34 12.22 11.56
C ASP A 145 13.64 11.72 10.90
N GLY A 146 13.63 10.47 10.38
CA GLY A 146 14.77 9.84 9.71
C GLY A 146 15.97 9.52 10.61
N LYS A 147 15.81 9.58 11.94
CA LYS A 147 16.94 9.35 12.87
C LYS A 147 17.05 7.92 13.34
N GLN A 148 15.99 7.14 13.25
CA GLN A 148 15.95 5.76 13.70
C GLN A 148 15.39 4.83 12.61
N ILE A 149 15.73 3.57 12.74
CA ILE A 149 15.22 2.47 11.91
C ILE A 149 14.68 1.40 12.84
N VAL A 150 13.43 0.99 12.63
CA VAL A 150 12.86 -0.21 13.24
C VAL A 150 13.07 -1.38 12.30
N TYR A 151 13.29 -2.59 12.83
CA TYR A 151 13.48 -3.78 11.99
C TYR A 151 13.13 -5.06 12.73
N THR A 152 12.77 -6.09 11.97
CA THR A 152 12.64 -7.46 12.48
C THR A 152 14.01 -8.13 12.48
N SER A 153 14.43 -8.69 13.58
CA SER A 153 15.64 -9.52 13.68
C SER A 153 15.27 -10.92 14.13
N CYS A 154 15.76 -11.92 13.40
CA CYS A 154 15.63 -13.33 13.78
C CYS A 154 16.99 -13.82 14.29
N LEU A 155 17.02 -14.45 15.47
CA LEU A 155 18.25 -14.98 16.06
C LEU A 155 18.63 -16.33 15.41
N PHE A 156 18.87 -16.35 14.12
CA PHE A 156 19.40 -17.54 13.47
C PHE A 156 20.94 -17.52 13.42
N ASP A 157 21.56 -18.12 14.41
CA ASP A 157 23.01 -18.43 14.36
C ASP A 157 23.33 -19.61 13.40
N ASN A 158 22.39 -19.99 12.52
CA ASN A 158 22.59 -21.15 11.67
C ASN A 158 22.71 -20.79 10.18
N PRO A 159 23.94 -20.63 9.65
CA PRO A 159 24.18 -20.40 8.22
C PRO A 159 23.60 -21.49 7.30
N ALA A 160 23.29 -22.68 7.84
CA ALA A 160 22.69 -23.76 7.07
C ALA A 160 21.25 -23.46 6.65
N ILE A 161 20.51 -22.66 7.44
CA ILE A 161 19.14 -22.25 7.08
C ILE A 161 19.17 -21.30 5.88
N TRP A 162 20.07 -20.32 5.86
CA TRP A 162 20.25 -19.45 4.71
C TRP A 162 20.63 -20.21 3.44
N LYS A 163 21.53 -21.17 3.57
CA LYS A 163 21.93 -22.05 2.46
C LYS A 163 20.76 -22.93 1.98
N ALA A 164 19.90 -23.39 2.88
CA ALA A 164 18.70 -24.15 2.55
C ALA A 164 17.66 -23.29 1.85
N LEU A 165 17.48 -22.02 2.25
CA LEU A 165 16.58 -21.06 1.60
C LEU A 165 17.01 -20.75 0.15
N LYS A 166 18.30 -20.67 -0.13
CA LYS A 166 18.85 -20.52 -1.50
C LYS A 166 18.66 -21.78 -2.38
N GLY A 167 18.46 -22.95 -1.81
CA GLY A 167 18.46 -24.21 -2.56
C GLY A 167 17.21 -25.07 -2.44
N SER A 168 16.21 -24.73 -1.61
CA SER A 168 15.03 -25.59 -1.39
C SER A 168 13.79 -24.80 -0.96
N PRO A 169 12.63 -25.06 -1.58
CA PRO A 169 11.35 -24.42 -1.20
C PRO A 169 10.73 -24.99 0.10
N ALA A 170 11.42 -25.84 0.84
CA ALA A 170 10.83 -26.65 1.94
C ALA A 170 11.26 -26.22 3.35
N VAL A 171 11.53 -24.93 3.58
CA VAL A 171 11.72 -24.42 4.94
C VAL A 171 10.35 -24.15 5.55
N ASN A 172 10.07 -24.75 6.69
CA ASN A 172 8.81 -24.54 7.39
C ASN A 172 8.79 -23.13 8.02
N LEU A 173 7.96 -22.25 7.49
CA LEU A 173 7.82 -20.86 7.93
C LEU A 173 7.46 -20.73 9.42
N SER A 174 6.78 -21.73 9.99
CA SER A 174 6.45 -21.72 11.41
C SER A 174 7.68 -21.85 12.32
N ASP A 175 8.76 -22.46 11.84
CA ASP A 175 10.00 -22.61 12.60
C ASP A 175 10.85 -21.31 12.57
N ILE A 176 10.68 -20.51 11.52
CA ILE A 176 11.34 -19.22 11.36
C ILE A 176 10.70 -18.14 12.25
N ARG A 177 9.38 -18.20 12.43
CA ARG A 177 8.64 -17.21 13.22
C ARG A 177 8.96 -17.21 14.71
N LYS A 178 9.44 -18.33 15.24
CA LYS A 178 9.61 -18.53 16.69
C LYS A 178 10.72 -17.70 17.34
N ASP A 179 11.56 -17.04 16.55
CA ASP A 179 12.72 -16.30 17.04
C ASP A 179 12.78 -14.86 16.48
N ALA A 180 11.66 -14.36 15.96
CA ALA A 180 11.60 -13.03 15.35
C ALA A 180 11.14 -11.98 16.37
N ASP A 181 11.96 -10.97 16.59
CA ASP A 181 11.68 -9.85 17.49
C ASP A 181 11.91 -8.49 16.79
N ILE A 182 11.22 -7.48 17.28
CA ILE A 182 11.34 -6.11 16.81
C ILE A 182 12.47 -5.40 17.55
N TRP A 183 13.33 -4.77 16.78
CA TRP A 183 14.46 -3.98 17.23
C TRP A 183 14.40 -2.58 16.66
N VAL A 184 15.00 -1.63 17.36
CA VAL A 184 15.22 -0.26 16.88
C VAL A 184 16.72 0.04 16.95
N MET A 185 17.20 0.86 16.00
CA MET A 185 18.57 1.37 15.99
C MET A 185 18.60 2.80 15.48
N ASP A 186 19.69 3.51 15.73
CA ASP A 186 19.93 4.79 15.07
C ASP A 186 20.18 4.60 13.57
N ALA A 187 19.94 5.64 12.77
CA ALA A 187 20.10 5.61 11.31
C ALA A 187 21.50 5.24 10.82
N ASP A 188 22.51 5.36 11.68
CA ASP A 188 23.90 4.94 11.43
C ASP A 188 24.19 3.50 11.89
N GLY A 189 23.19 2.77 12.36
CA GLY A 189 23.32 1.40 12.86
C GLY A 189 23.76 1.30 14.34
N GLY A 190 23.91 2.42 15.03
CA GLY A 190 24.25 2.48 16.47
C GLY A 190 23.06 2.21 17.38
N ASN A 191 23.31 2.15 18.69
CA ASN A 191 22.32 2.09 19.77
C ASN A 191 21.19 1.07 19.57
N LYS A 192 21.53 -0.13 19.07
CA LYS A 192 20.55 -1.23 18.85
C LYS A 192 19.85 -1.62 20.15
N LYS A 193 18.52 -1.61 20.13
CA LYS A 193 17.67 -1.94 21.27
C LYS A 193 16.55 -2.89 20.85
N GLN A 194 16.38 -3.98 21.57
CA GLN A 194 15.27 -4.91 21.41
C GLN A 194 14.02 -4.34 22.06
N LEU A 195 12.89 -4.33 21.32
CA LEU A 195 11.60 -3.83 21.81
C LEU A 195 10.65 -4.95 22.22
N THR A 196 10.77 -6.13 21.59
CA THR A 196 9.94 -7.31 21.91
C THR A 196 10.83 -8.49 22.27
N THR A 197 10.30 -9.45 23.03
CA THR A 197 11.02 -10.63 23.53
C THR A 197 10.09 -11.83 23.55
N GLY A 198 9.54 -12.21 22.45
CA GLY A 198 8.61 -13.35 22.39
C GLY A 198 8.95 -14.31 21.27
N GLY A 199 9.80 -13.84 20.35
CA GLY A 199 10.13 -14.58 19.15
C GLY A 199 8.96 -14.69 18.15
N ASP A 200 7.98 -13.80 18.23
CA ASP A 200 6.75 -13.86 17.45
C ASP A 200 6.34 -12.51 16.81
N ALA A 201 7.24 -11.54 16.82
CA ALA A 201 6.96 -10.19 16.37
C ALA A 201 7.57 -9.89 14.98
N LEU A 202 6.72 -9.46 14.04
CA LEU A 202 7.04 -9.28 12.62
C LEU A 202 6.48 -7.97 12.06
N LEU A 203 7.01 -7.54 10.92
CA LEU A 203 6.44 -6.46 10.10
C LEU A 203 6.30 -5.12 10.86
N PRO A 204 7.36 -4.60 11.46
CA PRO A 204 7.25 -3.33 12.17
C PRO A 204 7.09 -2.17 11.20
N LEU A 205 6.18 -1.24 11.53
CA LEU A 205 5.98 0.04 10.84
C LEU A 205 5.90 1.17 11.86
N TRP A 206 6.65 2.22 11.61
CA TRP A 206 6.52 3.46 12.37
C TRP A 206 5.16 4.12 12.14
N GLN A 207 4.57 4.65 13.19
CA GLN A 207 3.42 5.52 13.08
C GLN A 207 3.85 6.83 12.37
N PRO A 208 3.22 7.23 11.27
CA PRO A 208 3.46 8.54 10.69
C PRO A 208 3.25 9.65 11.72
N HIS A 209 4.21 10.55 11.85
CA HIS A 209 4.17 11.68 12.80
C HIS A 209 4.09 11.31 14.29
N GLY A 210 4.37 10.05 14.66
CA GLY A 210 4.32 9.54 16.04
C GLY A 210 5.60 8.83 16.48
N ASP A 211 5.60 8.29 17.69
CA ASP A 211 6.68 7.51 18.28
C ASP A 211 6.33 6.04 18.48
N ARG A 212 5.12 5.65 18.05
CA ARG A 212 4.66 4.27 18.14
C ARG A 212 5.11 3.45 16.93
N ILE A 213 5.32 2.19 17.17
CA ILE A 213 5.64 1.17 16.17
C ILE A 213 4.52 0.14 16.22
N ALA A 214 3.82 -0.07 15.10
CA ALA A 214 2.92 -1.21 14.96
C ALA A 214 3.70 -2.44 14.50
N TYR A 215 3.25 -3.63 14.85
CA TYR A 215 3.84 -4.89 14.42
C TYR A 215 2.80 -6.02 14.53
N LEU A 216 3.01 -7.12 13.82
CA LEU A 216 2.23 -8.34 13.98
C LEU A 216 2.84 -9.21 15.06
N SER A 217 2.00 -9.84 15.90
CA SER A 217 2.42 -10.81 16.91
C SER A 217 1.36 -11.88 17.12
N ASP A 218 1.82 -13.12 17.30
CA ASP A 218 0.99 -14.29 17.57
C ASP A 218 0.82 -14.53 19.10
N THR A 219 1.26 -13.62 19.96
CA THR A 219 1.22 -13.74 21.43
C THR A 219 -0.19 -14.06 21.96
N SER A 220 -1.24 -13.58 21.28
CA SER A 220 -2.65 -13.84 21.64
C SER A 220 -3.18 -15.18 21.12
N GLY A 221 -2.35 -15.99 20.44
CA GLY A 221 -2.75 -17.24 19.77
C GLY A 221 -3.25 -17.07 18.34
N LYS A 222 -3.30 -15.83 17.84
CA LYS A 222 -3.61 -15.43 16.48
C LYS A 222 -2.67 -14.31 16.08
N SER A 223 -2.45 -14.13 14.77
CA SER A 223 -1.71 -12.99 14.27
C SER A 223 -2.55 -11.71 14.39
N GLU A 224 -2.13 -10.81 15.25
CA GLU A 224 -2.83 -9.56 15.56
C GLU A 224 -1.88 -8.37 15.48
N ILE A 225 -2.43 -7.18 15.28
CA ILE A 225 -1.68 -5.92 15.32
C ILE A 225 -1.49 -5.50 16.77
N TRP A 226 -0.24 -5.25 17.10
CA TRP A 226 0.19 -4.67 18.37
C TRP A 226 0.92 -3.37 18.12
N THR A 227 0.97 -2.50 19.11
CA THR A 227 1.82 -1.31 19.11
C THR A 227 2.72 -1.28 20.32
N VAL A 228 3.87 -0.63 20.16
CA VAL A 228 4.85 -0.36 21.23
C VAL A 228 5.48 1.02 20.99
N GLN A 229 5.88 1.72 22.02
CA GLN A 229 6.65 2.96 21.86
C GLN A 229 8.11 2.64 21.49
N SER A 230 8.80 3.58 20.85
CA SER A 230 10.19 3.40 20.43
C SER A 230 11.15 3.16 21.61
N ASP A 231 10.75 3.55 22.83
CA ASP A 231 11.47 3.25 24.05
C ASP A 231 11.16 1.85 24.64
N GLY A 232 10.30 1.04 23.97
CA GLY A 232 9.90 -0.30 24.39
C GLY A 232 8.79 -0.33 25.45
N THR A 233 8.24 0.82 25.83
CA THR A 233 7.11 0.90 26.76
C THR A 233 5.77 0.91 26.03
N GLY A 234 4.66 0.84 26.76
CA GLY A 234 3.32 1.03 26.21
C GLY A 234 2.86 -0.03 25.21
N LYS A 235 3.33 -1.28 25.35
CA LYS A 235 2.87 -2.40 24.51
C LYS A 235 1.36 -2.59 24.64
N THR A 236 0.64 -2.50 23.51
CA THR A 236 -0.83 -2.57 23.47
C THR A 236 -1.28 -3.37 22.26
N GLN A 237 -2.26 -4.26 22.45
CA GLN A 237 -2.93 -4.94 21.35
C GLN A 237 -3.96 -4.00 20.71
N VAL A 238 -3.92 -3.86 19.39
CA VAL A 238 -4.83 -3.00 18.61
C VAL A 238 -5.99 -3.80 18.05
N THR A 239 -5.73 -4.97 17.47
CA THR A 239 -6.79 -5.85 16.95
C THR A 239 -7.04 -7.02 17.88
N SER A 240 -8.29 -7.49 17.96
CA SER A 240 -8.70 -8.64 18.77
C SER A 240 -9.89 -9.35 18.13
N GLY A 241 -9.78 -9.68 16.83
CA GLY A 241 -10.87 -10.21 16.03
C GLY A 241 -10.93 -11.73 15.97
N GLU A 242 -11.84 -12.24 15.14
CA GLU A 242 -12.00 -13.68 14.89
C GLU A 242 -10.97 -14.26 13.89
N GLY A 243 -10.36 -13.43 13.03
CA GLY A 243 -9.41 -13.81 11.99
C GLY A 243 -7.96 -13.48 12.31
N ASP A 244 -7.04 -14.04 11.52
CA ASP A 244 -5.63 -13.68 11.56
C ASP A 244 -5.37 -12.44 10.69
N VAL A 245 -4.62 -11.47 11.21
CA VAL A 245 -4.14 -10.34 10.41
C VAL A 245 -2.91 -10.78 9.62
N SER A 246 -2.91 -10.57 8.31
CA SER A 246 -1.82 -10.97 7.41
C SER A 246 -1.01 -9.82 6.83
N GLY A 247 -1.46 -8.58 6.98
CA GLY A 247 -0.80 -7.37 6.52
C GLY A 247 -1.57 -6.12 6.91
N TYR A 248 -0.89 -4.99 6.93
CA TYR A 248 -1.50 -3.73 7.33
C TYR A 248 -0.71 -2.52 6.82
N SER A 249 -1.33 -1.35 6.86
CA SER A 249 -0.69 -0.06 6.59
C SER A 249 -1.30 1.06 7.44
N TRP A 250 -0.48 2.00 7.87
CA TRP A 250 -0.93 3.20 8.55
C TRP A 250 -1.59 4.19 7.60
N SER A 251 -2.64 4.88 8.05
CA SER A 251 -3.08 6.11 7.40
C SER A 251 -2.01 7.19 7.51
N PRO A 252 -1.88 8.12 6.56
CA PRO A 252 -0.82 9.14 6.57
C PRO A 252 -0.80 10.03 7.81
N ASP A 253 -1.96 10.25 8.43
CA ASP A 253 -2.09 11.00 9.67
C ASP A 253 -1.74 10.18 10.94
N GLY A 254 -1.49 8.86 10.78
CA GLY A 254 -1.17 7.94 11.87
C GLY A 254 -2.32 7.63 12.82
N ASN A 255 -3.56 8.01 12.48
CA ASN A 255 -4.71 7.81 13.36
C ASN A 255 -5.42 6.48 13.12
N ARG A 256 -5.32 5.93 11.90
CA ARG A 256 -5.99 4.69 11.50
C ARG A 256 -5.01 3.67 10.89
N ILE A 257 -5.41 2.42 10.93
CA ILE A 257 -4.69 1.31 10.29
C ILE A 257 -5.66 0.57 9.37
N ALA A 258 -5.29 0.42 8.09
CA ALA A 258 -5.96 -0.52 7.19
C ALA A 258 -5.30 -1.88 7.33
N CYS A 259 -6.07 -2.95 7.49
CA CYS A 259 -5.53 -4.29 7.67
C CYS A 259 -6.26 -5.34 6.85
N VAL A 260 -5.57 -6.45 6.60
CA VAL A 260 -6.08 -7.63 5.90
C VAL A 260 -6.37 -8.70 6.93
N VAL A 261 -7.63 -9.08 7.07
CA VAL A 261 -8.05 -10.12 7.99
C VAL A 261 -8.45 -11.38 7.22
N ALA A 262 -7.86 -12.51 7.60
CA ALA A 262 -8.19 -13.83 7.08
C ALA A 262 -9.31 -14.46 7.91
N ALA A 263 -10.49 -14.66 7.32
CA ALA A 263 -11.60 -15.31 8.00
C ALA A 263 -11.43 -16.84 8.07
N PRO A 264 -11.86 -17.51 9.15
CA PRO A 264 -11.96 -18.98 9.18
C PRO A 264 -13.10 -19.46 8.25
N PRO A 265 -13.03 -20.69 7.66
CA PRO A 265 -12.03 -21.72 7.87
C PRO A 265 -10.80 -21.54 6.96
N ARG A 266 -9.62 -21.87 7.49
CA ARG A 266 -8.31 -21.67 6.86
C ARG A 266 -8.04 -22.53 5.60
N THR A 267 -8.97 -23.34 5.15
CA THR A 267 -8.80 -24.24 3.98
C THR A 267 -8.81 -23.50 2.63
N LEU A 268 -9.54 -22.40 2.55
CA LEU A 268 -9.50 -21.40 1.47
C LEU A 268 -9.78 -20.05 2.13
N PRO A 269 -8.79 -19.40 2.73
CA PRO A 269 -9.03 -18.20 3.51
C PRO A 269 -9.60 -17.08 2.63
N GLU A 270 -10.72 -16.54 3.07
CA GLU A 270 -11.25 -15.30 2.54
C GLU A 270 -10.50 -14.15 3.24
N PHE A 271 -9.90 -13.29 2.45
CA PHE A 271 -9.21 -12.11 2.94
C PHE A 271 -10.10 -10.90 2.69
N SER A 272 -10.28 -10.10 3.72
CA SER A 272 -11.08 -8.87 3.68
C SER A 272 -10.26 -7.70 4.20
N LEU A 273 -10.54 -6.51 3.69
CA LEU A 273 -9.94 -5.28 4.18
C LEU A 273 -10.80 -4.69 5.30
N TRP A 274 -10.13 -4.25 6.33
CA TRP A 274 -10.70 -3.60 7.50
C TRP A 274 -9.93 -2.33 7.81
N VAL A 275 -10.57 -1.41 8.49
CA VAL A 275 -9.93 -0.21 9.07
C VAL A 275 -10.22 -0.18 10.57
N ILE A 276 -9.24 0.23 11.35
CA ILE A 276 -9.34 0.37 12.80
C ILE A 276 -8.64 1.66 13.22
N GLU A 277 -9.13 2.32 14.27
CA GLU A 277 -8.42 3.43 14.91
C GLU A 277 -7.14 2.94 15.61
N SER A 278 -6.13 3.78 15.68
CA SER A 278 -4.81 3.41 16.26
C SER A 278 -4.86 3.06 17.75
N ASP A 279 -5.94 3.40 18.43
CA ASP A 279 -6.21 3.04 19.83
C ASP A 279 -6.96 1.69 19.99
N GLY A 280 -7.29 1.02 18.87
CA GLY A 280 -8.00 -0.24 18.84
C GLY A 280 -9.53 -0.13 18.82
N SER A 281 -10.06 1.08 18.78
CA SER A 281 -11.52 1.30 18.64
C SER A 281 -11.96 1.32 17.18
N GLY A 282 -13.26 1.27 16.92
CA GLY A 282 -13.85 1.57 15.62
C GLY A 282 -13.48 0.58 14.50
N LEU A 283 -13.29 -0.71 14.80
CA LEU A 283 -13.01 -1.72 13.76
C LEU A 283 -14.18 -1.82 12.78
N GLU A 284 -13.92 -1.53 11.51
CA GLU A 284 -14.88 -1.50 10.41
C GLU A 284 -14.42 -2.35 9.23
N GLN A 285 -15.32 -3.18 8.70
CA GLN A 285 -15.04 -3.99 7.51
C GLN A 285 -15.37 -3.20 6.24
N LEU A 286 -14.36 -3.03 5.36
CA LEU A 286 -14.51 -2.30 4.10
C LEU A 286 -14.87 -3.22 2.92
N THR A 287 -14.38 -4.47 2.93
CA THR A 287 -14.66 -5.44 1.85
C THR A 287 -15.06 -6.80 2.39
N THR A 288 -15.74 -7.63 1.58
CA THR A 288 -16.22 -8.95 1.97
C THR A 288 -15.80 -10.02 0.97
N GLY A 289 -15.12 -11.08 1.46
CA GLY A 289 -14.98 -12.37 0.76
C GLY A 289 -14.21 -12.37 -0.57
N ASN A 290 -13.34 -11.39 -0.83
CA ASN A 290 -12.78 -11.17 -2.16
C ASN A 290 -11.29 -11.46 -2.30
N ARG A 291 -10.62 -12.02 -1.29
CA ARG A 291 -9.17 -12.19 -1.25
C ARG A 291 -8.42 -10.89 -1.54
N ASP A 292 -8.88 -9.82 -0.88
CA ASP A 292 -8.32 -8.50 -0.99
C ASP A 292 -7.06 -8.38 -0.13
N ARG A 293 -5.97 -7.79 -0.69
CA ARG A 293 -4.65 -7.75 -0.06
C ARG A 293 -3.95 -6.42 -0.29
N THR A 294 -2.88 -6.20 0.45
CA THR A 294 -1.94 -5.09 0.28
C THR A 294 -2.61 -3.71 0.20
N PRO A 295 -3.36 -3.31 1.25
CA PRO A 295 -3.95 -1.97 1.26
C PRO A 295 -2.85 -0.90 1.37
N VAL A 296 -2.95 0.15 0.56
CA VAL A 296 -2.05 1.31 0.58
C VAL A 296 -2.88 2.58 0.55
N TRP A 297 -2.73 3.41 1.56
CA TRP A 297 -3.41 4.69 1.67
C TRP A 297 -2.87 5.71 0.67
N SER A 298 -3.75 6.53 0.09
CA SER A 298 -3.32 7.74 -0.62
C SER A 298 -2.71 8.74 0.38
N PRO A 299 -1.75 9.60 -0.04
CA PRO A 299 -1.06 10.54 0.85
C PRO A 299 -1.96 11.52 1.59
N ASP A 300 -3.14 11.81 1.05
CA ASP A 300 -4.17 12.64 1.68
C ASP A 300 -5.07 11.87 2.66
N GLY A 301 -4.90 10.53 2.76
CA GLY A 301 -5.73 9.65 3.60
C GLY A 301 -7.17 9.49 3.15
N ALA A 302 -7.53 9.99 1.96
CA ALA A 302 -8.90 9.94 1.47
C ALA A 302 -9.25 8.60 0.83
N ARG A 303 -8.26 7.89 0.24
CA ARG A 303 -8.47 6.68 -0.56
C ARG A 303 -7.54 5.56 -0.14
N ILE A 304 -7.93 4.32 -0.46
CA ILE A 304 -7.15 3.10 -0.27
C ILE A 304 -7.07 2.37 -1.61
N ALA A 305 -5.85 2.13 -2.10
CA ALA A 305 -5.59 1.22 -3.22
C ALA A 305 -5.29 -0.17 -2.68
N PHE A 306 -5.75 -1.23 -3.35
CA PHE A 306 -5.54 -2.60 -2.94
C PHE A 306 -5.64 -3.56 -4.11
N ARG A 307 -5.08 -4.76 -3.94
CA ARG A 307 -5.20 -5.85 -4.91
C ARG A 307 -6.31 -6.80 -4.52
N SER A 308 -7.13 -7.24 -5.49
CA SER A 308 -8.18 -8.22 -5.30
C SER A 308 -7.95 -9.45 -6.19
N GLU A 309 -7.74 -10.64 -5.57
CA GLU A 309 -7.55 -11.88 -6.33
C GLU A 309 -8.85 -12.42 -6.92
N SER A 310 -10.00 -12.19 -6.26
CA SER A 310 -11.31 -12.66 -6.72
C SER A 310 -11.93 -11.78 -7.79
N ARG A 311 -11.44 -10.57 -7.96
CA ARG A 311 -11.90 -9.58 -8.94
C ARG A 311 -10.90 -9.48 -10.09
N ASP A 312 -10.65 -10.60 -10.76
CA ASP A 312 -9.75 -10.72 -11.90
C ASP A 312 -8.29 -10.33 -11.62
N GLN A 313 -7.83 -10.47 -10.36
CA GLN A 313 -6.49 -10.09 -9.88
C GLN A 313 -6.11 -8.61 -10.12
N LYS A 314 -7.10 -7.75 -10.22
CA LYS A 314 -6.93 -6.32 -10.54
C LYS A 314 -6.58 -5.48 -9.32
N LEU A 315 -5.99 -4.33 -9.64
CA LEU A 315 -5.81 -3.25 -8.69
C LEU A 315 -7.10 -2.42 -8.61
N TRP A 316 -7.55 -2.19 -7.39
CA TRP A 316 -8.76 -1.46 -7.07
C TRP A 316 -8.45 -0.26 -6.20
N VAL A 317 -9.31 0.74 -6.26
CA VAL A 317 -9.30 1.90 -5.37
C VAL A 317 -10.69 2.10 -4.79
N MET A 318 -10.74 2.55 -3.54
CA MET A 318 -11.97 2.95 -2.84
C MET A 318 -11.71 4.18 -1.98
N GLU A 319 -12.75 4.88 -1.59
CA GLU A 319 -12.67 5.88 -0.53
C GLU A 319 -12.35 5.22 0.80
N SER A 320 -11.79 5.98 1.73
CA SER A 320 -11.34 5.45 3.04
C SER A 320 -12.46 4.90 3.93
N ASP A 321 -13.73 5.17 3.58
CA ASP A 321 -14.93 4.61 4.20
C ASP A 321 -15.47 3.36 3.49
N GLY A 322 -14.76 2.83 2.49
CA GLY A 322 -15.15 1.67 1.69
C GLY A 322 -16.10 1.97 0.53
N SER A 323 -16.56 3.20 0.37
CA SER A 323 -17.40 3.61 -0.74
C SER A 323 -16.59 3.83 -2.03
N GLY A 324 -17.25 4.07 -3.15
CA GLY A 324 -16.60 4.48 -4.39
C GLY A 324 -15.67 3.42 -5.01
N LEU A 325 -15.88 2.13 -4.72
CA LEU A 325 -15.04 1.04 -5.21
C LEU A 325 -14.99 0.99 -6.74
N ALA A 326 -13.80 1.10 -7.32
CA ALA A 326 -13.56 1.08 -8.76
C ALA A 326 -12.24 0.36 -9.10
N PRO A 327 -12.16 -0.34 -10.26
CA PRO A 327 -10.88 -0.85 -10.76
C PRO A 327 -10.02 0.30 -11.24
N LEU A 328 -8.72 0.23 -10.97
CA LEU A 328 -7.79 1.29 -11.34
C LEU A 328 -7.42 1.24 -12.82
N ASP A 329 -7.20 0.05 -13.34
CA ASP A 329 -6.95 -0.22 -14.75
C ASP A 329 -7.76 -1.47 -15.16
N PRO A 330 -8.94 -1.29 -15.79
CA PRO A 330 -9.79 -2.40 -16.16
C PRO A 330 -9.20 -3.29 -17.26
N ASP A 331 -8.23 -2.79 -18.03
CA ASP A 331 -7.68 -3.49 -19.20
C ASP A 331 -6.48 -4.36 -18.85
N ASN A 332 -5.80 -4.12 -17.72
CA ASN A 332 -4.65 -4.91 -17.29
C ASN A 332 -4.87 -5.56 -15.91
N PRO A 333 -4.93 -6.89 -15.83
CA PRO A 333 -5.27 -7.60 -14.60
C PRO A 333 -4.08 -7.89 -13.65
N ALA A 334 -2.82 -7.68 -14.06
CA ALA A 334 -1.70 -8.38 -13.44
C ALA A 334 -0.75 -7.52 -12.58
N TYR A 335 -1.17 -6.35 -12.12
CA TYR A 335 -0.31 -5.54 -11.25
C TYR A 335 -0.12 -6.16 -9.87
N MET A 336 1.14 -6.27 -9.43
CA MET A 336 1.50 -6.95 -8.18
C MET A 336 1.86 -6.00 -7.05
N MET A 337 2.56 -4.92 -7.33
CA MET A 337 3.08 -3.96 -6.35
C MET A 337 2.56 -2.58 -6.70
N GLN A 338 2.10 -1.83 -5.72
CA GLN A 338 1.57 -0.48 -5.94
C GLN A 338 2.07 0.49 -4.88
N GLN A 339 2.39 1.71 -5.31
CA GLN A 339 2.68 2.83 -4.42
C GLN A 339 2.16 4.14 -4.99
N TRP A 340 1.54 4.95 -4.13
CA TRP A 340 1.09 6.29 -4.48
C TRP A 340 2.28 7.25 -4.60
N SER A 341 2.23 8.12 -5.61
CA SER A 341 3.11 9.28 -5.64
C SER A 341 2.80 10.22 -4.46
N PRO A 342 3.79 10.98 -3.95
CA PRO A 342 3.57 11.88 -2.83
C PRO A 342 2.49 12.95 -3.06
N ASP A 343 2.21 13.30 -4.32
CA ASP A 343 1.13 14.22 -4.69
C ASP A 343 -0.26 13.56 -4.80
N GLY A 344 -0.36 12.25 -4.60
CA GLY A 344 -1.62 11.48 -4.65
C GLY A 344 -2.25 11.36 -6.03
N ARG A 345 -1.54 11.73 -7.10
CA ARG A 345 -2.09 11.78 -8.48
C ARG A 345 -1.67 10.61 -9.37
N THR A 346 -0.69 9.85 -8.94
CA THR A 346 -0.16 8.73 -9.71
C THR A 346 0.05 7.53 -8.79
N ILE A 347 -0.23 6.34 -9.30
CA ILE A 347 0.19 5.09 -8.65
C ILE A 347 1.22 4.45 -9.57
N VAL A 348 2.41 4.14 -9.03
CA VAL A 348 3.38 3.30 -9.73
C VAL A 348 3.11 1.85 -9.38
N VAL A 349 3.18 0.98 -10.39
CA VAL A 349 2.88 -0.44 -10.28
C VAL A 349 3.89 -1.28 -11.06
N SER A 350 3.98 -2.58 -10.71
CA SER A 350 4.72 -3.57 -11.49
C SER A 350 3.78 -4.68 -11.96
N ASP A 351 3.94 -5.16 -13.18
CA ASP A 351 3.29 -6.38 -13.68
C ASP A 351 4.18 -7.64 -13.53
N GLY A 352 5.33 -7.48 -12.90
CA GLY A 352 6.34 -8.53 -12.70
C GLY A 352 7.45 -8.54 -13.75
N ASN A 353 7.26 -7.82 -14.87
CA ASN A 353 8.28 -7.60 -15.87
C ASN A 353 8.69 -6.13 -15.94
N ASP A 354 7.70 -5.25 -16.04
CA ASP A 354 7.90 -3.82 -16.25
C ASP A 354 7.17 -2.98 -15.20
N LEU A 355 7.55 -1.72 -15.12
CA LEU A 355 6.91 -0.71 -14.28
C LEU A 355 6.02 0.20 -15.10
N TYR A 356 4.89 0.58 -14.50
CA TYR A 356 3.89 1.46 -15.09
C TYR A 356 3.50 2.55 -14.12
N ALA A 357 3.18 3.73 -14.65
CA ALA A 357 2.56 4.83 -13.92
C ALA A 357 1.09 4.96 -14.32
N ILE A 358 0.18 4.80 -13.38
CA ILE A 358 -1.26 4.98 -13.57
C ILE A 358 -1.61 6.36 -13.04
N ARG A 359 -1.94 7.30 -13.93
CA ARG A 359 -2.36 8.65 -13.57
C ARG A 359 -3.85 8.68 -13.31
N LEU A 360 -4.23 9.16 -12.16
CA LEU A 360 -5.62 9.37 -11.79
C LEU A 360 -6.07 10.72 -12.32
N GLU A 361 -7.22 10.76 -13.00
CA GLU A 361 -7.82 12.03 -13.34
C GLU A 361 -8.39 12.71 -12.09
N ASP A 362 -8.18 14.01 -11.97
CA ASP A 362 -8.77 14.83 -10.90
C ASP A 362 -10.30 14.80 -11.06
N PRO A 363 -11.08 14.31 -10.08
CA PRO A 363 -12.55 14.35 -10.17
C PRO A 363 -13.13 15.76 -10.24
N ALA A 364 -12.30 16.78 -10.09
CA ALA A 364 -12.68 18.20 -10.08
C ALA A 364 -12.18 19.01 -11.27
N ALA A 365 -11.56 18.44 -12.31
CA ALA A 365 -11.31 19.19 -13.52
C ALA A 365 -12.66 19.44 -14.19
N PRO A 366 -13.21 20.69 -14.22
CA PRO A 366 -14.40 20.96 -15.01
C PRO A 366 -14.05 20.60 -16.45
N ALA A 367 -14.89 19.75 -17.07
CA ALA A 367 -14.77 19.44 -18.48
C ALA A 367 -14.45 20.75 -19.21
N SER A 368 -13.30 20.84 -19.89
CA SER A 368 -12.97 22.01 -20.69
C SER A 368 -14.19 22.31 -21.58
N PRO A 369 -14.65 23.55 -21.67
CA PRO A 369 -15.82 23.87 -22.47
C PRO A 369 -15.47 23.74 -23.96
N GLY A 370 -15.24 22.50 -24.36
CA GLY A 370 -15.05 22.10 -25.74
C GLY A 370 -16.35 21.50 -26.26
N PHE A 371 -17.13 22.30 -26.96
CA PHE A 371 -18.21 21.87 -27.87
C PHE A 371 -19.47 21.23 -27.26
N ALA A 372 -20.13 21.90 -26.31
CA ALA A 372 -21.55 21.66 -26.02
C ALA A 372 -22.46 22.87 -26.42
N VAL A 373 -22.09 23.63 -27.43
CA VAL A 373 -22.96 24.74 -27.92
C VAL A 373 -24.01 24.24 -28.93
N GLY A 374 -23.98 22.96 -29.35
CA GLY A 374 -24.91 22.42 -30.34
C GLY A 374 -26.21 21.83 -29.81
N ALA A 375 -26.25 21.34 -28.56
CA ALA A 375 -27.42 20.58 -28.06
C ALA A 375 -28.42 21.41 -27.24
N ALA A 376 -28.00 22.52 -26.62
CA ALA A 376 -28.90 23.36 -25.81
C ALA A 376 -29.75 24.32 -26.64
N ALA A 377 -29.30 24.70 -27.84
CA ALA A 377 -30.07 25.57 -28.75
C ALA A 377 -31.25 24.82 -29.41
N GLY A 378 -31.17 23.48 -29.55
CA GLY A 378 -32.25 22.67 -30.14
C GLY A 378 -33.44 22.46 -29.20
N ALA A 379 -33.21 22.36 -27.91
CA ALA A 379 -34.26 22.14 -26.92
C ALA A 379 -35.08 23.40 -26.60
N LEU A 380 -34.49 24.59 -26.69
CA LEU A 380 -35.20 25.85 -26.45
C LEU A 380 -36.10 26.25 -27.62
N LEU A 381 -35.75 25.86 -28.86
CA LEU A 381 -36.56 26.12 -30.05
C LEU A 381 -37.81 25.25 -30.18
N LEU A 382 -37.78 24.01 -29.64
CA LEU A 382 -38.95 23.13 -29.61
C LEU A 382 -39.98 23.55 -28.57
N THR A 383 -39.60 24.17 -27.47
CA THR A 383 -40.52 24.61 -26.42
C THR A 383 -41.24 25.92 -26.81
N VAL A 384 -40.62 26.76 -27.61
CA VAL A 384 -41.24 28.02 -28.08
C VAL A 384 -42.22 27.77 -29.25
N CYS A 385 -41.99 26.75 -30.08
CA CYS A 385 -42.95 26.39 -31.15
C CYS A 385 -44.22 25.74 -30.66
N LEU A 386 -44.20 24.99 -29.55
CA LEU A 386 -45.39 24.36 -28.98
C LEU A 386 -46.29 25.34 -28.20
N PHE A 387 -45.79 26.48 -27.76
CA PHE A 387 -46.60 27.52 -27.11
C PHE A 387 -47.30 28.45 -28.08
N ARG A 388 -46.91 28.52 -29.40
CA ARG A 388 -47.56 29.34 -30.42
C ARG A 388 -48.70 28.63 -31.16
N LEU A 389 -48.85 27.31 -31.04
CA LEU A 389 -49.92 26.57 -31.70
C LEU A 389 -51.18 26.36 -30.82
N ARG A 390 -51.20 26.84 -29.58
CA ARG A 390 -52.38 26.74 -28.66
C ARG A 390 -53.13 28.07 -28.47
N LYS A 391 -52.94 29.04 -29.32
CA LYS A 391 -53.65 30.35 -29.28
C LYS A 391 -54.38 30.69 -30.59
N LYS A 392 -54.89 29.66 -31.26
CA LYS A 392 -55.84 29.86 -32.34
C LYS A 392 -56.79 28.66 -32.36
N GLU A 393 -57.73 28.69 -31.39
CA GLU A 393 -59.10 28.22 -31.47
C GLU A 393 -59.89 28.87 -30.33
#